data_ec2e3b46b0816c6f4c974e8adcea7c38
#
_entry.id   ec2e3b46b0816c6f4c974e8adcea7c38
#
_cell.length_a   1.000
_cell.length_b   1.000
_cell.length_c   1.000
_cell.angle_alpha   90.00
_cell.angle_beta   90.00
_cell.angle_gamma   90.00
#
_symmetry.space_group_name_H-M   'P 1'
#
loop_
_entity.id
_entity.type
_entity.pdbx_description
1 polymer ?
#
loop_
_entity_poly.entity_id
_entity_poly.type
_entity_poly.pdbx_seq_one_letter_code
_entity_poly.pdbx_strand_id
1 'polypeptide(L)'
;MLVALETRKLRLRHPLVTAHGSTTHRKIIEITAAEDGFQGHGEAAPLPGFGLETFSESLTALQNWVKNPNRLPDAPAARSAAATAIENLEKARSSSAPTSGKIAV
;
A
#
# COMPACT_ATOMS: atom_id res chain seq x y z
N MET A 1 2.73 4.78 15.61
CA MET A 1 2.44 4.86 14.17
C MET A 1 0.97 4.53 13.94
N LEU A 2 0.31 5.37 13.21
CA LEU A 2 -1.08 5.15 12.80
C LEU A 2 -1.10 4.67 11.36
N VAL A 3 -1.96 3.73 11.06
CA VAL A 3 -2.09 3.19 9.70
C VAL A 3 -3.54 3.28 9.26
N ALA A 4 -3.76 3.86 8.10
CA ALA A 4 -5.08 3.94 7.49
C ALA A 4 -5.07 3.20 6.16
N LEU A 5 -6.17 2.53 5.87
CA LEU A 5 -6.34 1.80 4.62
C LEU A 5 -7.54 2.38 3.87
N GLU A 6 -7.40 2.50 2.55
CA GLU A 6 -8.51 2.91 1.70
C GLU A 6 -8.52 2.03 0.46
N THR A 7 -9.69 1.48 0.13
CA THR A 7 -9.82 0.67 -1.07
C THR A 7 -10.37 1.52 -2.19
N ARG A 8 -9.84 1.32 -3.39
CA ARG A 8 -10.30 2.03 -4.58
C ARG A 8 -10.47 1.08 -5.73
N LYS A 9 -11.37 1.43 -6.64
CA LYS A 9 -11.62 0.69 -7.86
C LYS A 9 -11.26 1.60 -9.03
N LEU A 10 -10.24 1.20 -9.79
CA LEU A 10 -9.77 1.98 -10.92
C LEU A 10 -10.26 1.34 -12.20
N ARG A 11 -10.72 2.17 -13.13
CA ARG A 11 -11.08 1.69 -14.46
C ARG A 11 -9.81 1.62 -15.30
N LEU A 12 -9.59 0.47 -15.92
CA LEU A 12 -8.44 0.27 -16.78
C LEU A 12 -8.68 0.91 -18.14
N ARG A 13 -7.64 1.55 -18.70
CA ARG A 13 -7.70 2.11 -20.04
C ARG A 13 -7.89 1.02 -21.07
N HIS A 14 -7.24 -0.12 -20.86
CA HIS A 14 -7.38 -1.30 -21.71
C HIS A 14 -7.75 -2.47 -20.81
N PRO A 15 -8.69 -3.34 -21.26
CA PRO A 15 -9.04 -4.51 -20.45
C PRO A 15 -7.83 -5.39 -20.20
N LEU A 16 -7.76 -5.94 -18.98
CA LEU A 16 -6.74 -6.92 -18.64
C LEU A 16 -7.30 -8.30 -18.94
N VAL A 17 -6.65 -9.02 -19.86
CA VAL A 17 -7.07 -10.36 -20.25
C VAL A 17 -6.19 -11.39 -19.57
N THR A 18 -6.82 -12.34 -18.89
CA THR A 18 -6.14 -13.43 -18.20
C THR A 18 -6.78 -14.76 -18.59
N ALA A 19 -6.22 -15.85 -18.08
CA ALA A 19 -6.80 -17.18 -18.28
C ALA A 19 -8.20 -17.29 -17.68
N HIS A 20 -8.54 -16.40 -16.76
CA HIS A 20 -9.85 -16.40 -16.09
C HIS A 20 -10.83 -15.41 -16.73
N GLY A 21 -10.47 -14.79 -17.83
CA GLY A 21 -11.34 -13.85 -18.53
C GLY A 21 -10.75 -12.46 -18.61
N SER A 22 -11.62 -11.48 -18.86
CA SER A 22 -11.24 -10.10 -19.03
C SER A 22 -11.77 -9.25 -17.89
N THR A 23 -11.00 -8.27 -17.43
CA THR A 23 -11.45 -7.32 -16.43
C THR A 23 -11.19 -5.91 -16.92
N THR A 24 -12.14 -5.01 -16.63
CA THR A 24 -12.04 -3.61 -17.01
C THR A 24 -11.73 -2.71 -15.81
N HIS A 25 -11.70 -3.30 -14.61
CA HIS A 25 -11.44 -2.56 -13.39
C HIS A 25 -10.37 -3.26 -12.57
N ARG A 26 -9.66 -2.49 -11.78
CA ARG A 26 -8.65 -3.01 -10.88
C ARG A 26 -8.92 -2.45 -9.49
N LYS A 27 -8.92 -3.33 -8.49
CA LYS A 27 -9.07 -2.92 -7.10
C LYS A 27 -7.71 -2.72 -6.48
N ILE A 28 -7.55 -1.63 -5.77
CA ILE A 28 -6.29 -1.35 -5.07
C ILE A 28 -6.58 -1.01 -3.61
N ILE A 29 -5.59 -1.21 -2.77
CA ILE A 29 -5.63 -0.82 -1.36
C ILE A 29 -4.53 0.20 -1.15
N GLU A 30 -4.91 1.42 -0.81
CA GLU A 30 -3.96 2.48 -0.51
C GLU A 30 -3.69 2.47 0.98
N ILE A 31 -2.43 2.62 1.35
CA ILE A 31 -1.98 2.59 2.73
C ILE A 31 -1.36 3.94 3.05
N THR A 32 -1.75 4.51 4.18
CA THR A 32 -1.08 5.70 4.72
C THR A 32 -0.59 5.35 6.11
N ALA A 33 0.72 5.44 6.30
CA ALA A 33 1.34 5.29 7.61
C ALA A 33 1.74 6.69 8.09
N ALA A 34 1.40 7.02 9.31
CA ALA A 34 1.64 8.36 9.85
C ALA A 34 2.26 8.29 11.24
N GLU A 35 3.23 9.16 11.49
CA GLU A 35 3.85 9.27 12.80
C GLU A 35 4.55 10.63 12.91
N ASP A 36 4.36 11.30 14.04
CA ASP A 36 5.02 12.57 14.34
C ASP A 36 4.78 13.65 13.28
N GLY A 37 3.62 13.62 12.64
CA GLY A 37 3.27 14.62 11.63
C GLY A 37 3.77 14.29 10.23
N PHE A 38 4.45 13.15 10.06
CA PHE A 38 4.93 12.71 8.75
C PHE A 38 4.07 11.57 8.23
N GLN A 39 4.05 11.39 6.92
CA GLN A 39 3.26 10.35 6.29
C GLN A 39 4.08 9.60 5.24
N GLY A 40 3.80 8.32 5.10
CA GLY A 40 4.32 7.49 4.04
C GLY A 40 3.18 6.71 3.40
N HIS A 41 3.26 6.48 2.11
CA HIS A 41 2.21 5.82 1.36
C HIS A 41 2.71 4.55 0.69
N GLY A 42 1.82 3.58 0.59
CA GLY A 42 2.06 2.35 -0.15
C GLY A 42 0.77 1.92 -0.82
N GLU A 43 0.87 0.95 -1.71
CA GLU A 43 -0.28 0.48 -2.46
C GLU A 43 -0.17 -1.02 -2.69
N ALA A 44 -1.25 -1.75 -2.44
CA ALA A 44 -1.37 -3.16 -2.78
C ALA A 44 -2.39 -3.29 -3.91
N ALA A 45 -1.98 -3.92 -5.00
CA ALA A 45 -2.83 -4.03 -6.18
C ALA A 45 -2.68 -5.41 -6.82
N PRO A 46 -3.08 -6.48 -6.12
CA PRO A 46 -2.95 -7.83 -6.68
C PRO A 46 -3.80 -7.96 -7.94
N LEU A 47 -3.20 -8.53 -8.99
CA LEU A 47 -3.86 -8.70 -10.27
C LEU A 47 -4.70 -9.98 -10.27
N PRO A 48 -5.97 -9.90 -10.66
CA PRO A 48 -6.80 -11.10 -10.79
C PRO A 48 -6.17 -12.08 -11.79
N GLY A 49 -6.09 -13.34 -11.41
CA GLY A 49 -5.54 -14.38 -12.27
C GLY A 49 -4.03 -14.43 -12.35
N PHE A 50 -3.34 -13.52 -11.69
CA PHE A 50 -1.89 -13.51 -11.58
C PHE A 50 -1.49 -13.55 -10.13
N GLY A 51 -0.44 -14.30 -9.82
CA GLY A 51 0.05 -14.42 -8.46
C GLY A 51 -0.84 -15.30 -7.59
N LEU A 52 -0.41 -15.50 -6.35
CA LEU A 52 -1.06 -16.39 -5.41
C LEU A 52 -1.98 -15.68 -4.43
N GLU A 53 -1.92 -14.37 -4.40
CA GLU A 53 -2.65 -13.57 -3.42
C GLU A 53 -3.83 -12.87 -4.07
N THR A 54 -5.01 -13.03 -3.48
CA THR A 54 -6.21 -12.34 -3.94
C THR A 54 -6.33 -10.97 -3.28
N PHE A 55 -7.20 -10.13 -3.83
CA PHE A 55 -7.50 -8.83 -3.22
C PHE A 55 -8.02 -9.00 -1.79
N SER A 56 -8.92 -9.96 -1.57
CA SER A 56 -9.46 -10.23 -0.23
C SER A 56 -8.38 -10.67 0.74
N GLU A 57 -7.46 -11.50 0.29
CA GLU A 57 -6.34 -11.93 1.14
C GLU A 57 -5.43 -10.77 1.49
N SER A 58 -5.12 -9.91 0.53
CA SER A 58 -4.32 -8.72 0.78
C SER A 58 -5.01 -7.80 1.77
N LEU A 59 -6.30 -7.57 1.58
CA LEU A 59 -7.06 -6.67 2.46
C LEU A 59 -7.12 -7.21 3.89
N THR A 60 -7.40 -8.50 4.04
CA THR A 60 -7.43 -9.12 5.37
C THR A 60 -6.07 -9.03 6.06
N ALA A 61 -5.00 -9.31 5.32
CA ALA A 61 -3.66 -9.24 5.87
C ALA A 61 -3.31 -7.82 6.31
N LEU A 62 -3.71 -6.82 5.52
CA LEU A 62 -3.46 -5.42 5.87
C LEU A 62 -4.32 -4.96 7.05
N GLN A 63 -5.56 -5.41 7.12
CA GLN A 63 -6.43 -5.10 8.27
C GLN A 63 -5.86 -5.67 9.57
N ASN A 64 -5.30 -6.88 9.52
CA ASN A 64 -4.65 -7.46 10.68
C ASN A 64 -3.38 -6.70 11.06
N TRP A 65 -2.63 -6.26 10.05
CA TRP A 65 -1.44 -5.45 10.28
C TRP A 65 -1.76 -4.12 10.95
N VAL A 66 -2.86 -3.48 10.57
CA VAL A 66 -3.28 -2.22 11.19
C VAL A 66 -3.48 -2.39 12.70
N LYS A 67 -3.97 -3.55 13.11
CA LYS A 67 -4.19 -3.85 14.53
C LYS A 67 -2.88 -4.09 15.28
N ASN A 68 -1.86 -4.54 14.59
CA ASN A 68 -0.56 -4.80 15.19
C ASN A 68 0.55 -4.47 14.18
N PRO A 69 0.86 -3.19 14.00
CA PRO A 69 1.80 -2.76 12.95
C PRO A 69 3.25 -3.09 13.23
N ASN A 70 3.56 -3.71 14.37
CA ASN A 70 4.92 -4.09 14.68
C ASN A 70 5.40 -5.29 13.87
N ARG A 71 4.50 -6.01 13.23
CA ARG A 71 4.84 -7.16 12.43
C ARG A 71 4.21 -7.05 11.06
N LEU A 72 5.04 -7.07 10.02
CA LEU A 72 4.56 -7.00 8.64
C LEU A 72 3.70 -8.21 8.29
N PRO A 73 2.73 -8.02 7.36
CA PRO A 73 1.92 -9.13 6.88
C PRO A 73 2.77 -10.20 6.22
N ASP A 74 2.29 -11.44 6.22
CA ASP A 74 2.96 -12.54 5.52
C ASP A 74 2.60 -12.59 4.04
N ALA A 75 1.38 -12.17 3.69
CA ALA A 75 0.93 -12.17 2.30
C ALA A 75 1.82 -11.24 1.46
N PRO A 76 2.44 -11.72 0.37
CA PRO A 76 3.50 -10.98 -0.33
C PRO A 76 3.12 -9.58 -0.82
N ALA A 77 1.98 -9.40 -1.45
CA ALA A 77 1.57 -8.09 -1.94
C ALA A 77 1.28 -7.13 -0.79
N ALA A 78 0.60 -7.62 0.25
CA ALA A 78 0.32 -6.84 1.44
C ALA A 78 1.61 -6.46 2.16
N ARG A 79 2.54 -7.40 2.27
CA ARG A 79 3.84 -7.18 2.93
C ARG A 79 4.65 -6.11 2.19
N SER A 80 4.72 -6.21 0.87
CA SER A 80 5.44 -5.25 0.06
C SER A 80 4.84 -3.85 0.20
N ALA A 81 3.52 -3.75 0.16
CA ALA A 81 2.83 -2.47 0.27
C ALA A 81 3.02 -1.84 1.65
N ALA A 82 2.93 -2.65 2.71
CA ALA A 82 3.14 -2.18 4.08
C ALA A 82 4.57 -1.71 4.28
N ALA A 83 5.54 -2.49 3.79
CA ALA A 83 6.95 -2.14 3.89
C ALA A 83 7.25 -0.83 3.14
N THR A 84 6.65 -0.64 1.97
CA THR A 84 6.81 0.58 1.19
C THR A 84 6.26 1.79 1.94
N ALA A 85 5.09 1.65 2.55
CA ALA A 85 4.49 2.74 3.33
C ALA A 85 5.41 3.14 4.49
N ILE A 86 5.95 2.17 5.21
CA ILE A 86 6.87 2.43 6.32
C ILE A 86 8.16 3.08 5.82
N GLU A 87 8.71 2.56 4.73
CA GLU A 87 9.95 3.11 4.16
C GLU A 87 9.76 4.55 3.72
N ASN A 88 8.63 4.86 3.09
CA ASN A 88 8.33 6.22 2.67
C ASN A 88 8.10 7.14 3.87
N LEU A 89 7.50 6.65 4.94
CA LEU A 89 7.35 7.40 6.18
C LEU A 89 8.73 7.75 6.76
N GLU A 90 9.63 6.78 6.80
CA GLU A 90 10.97 7.00 7.32
C GLU A 90 11.76 7.99 6.45
N LYS A 91 11.60 7.91 5.14
CA LYS A 91 12.22 8.87 4.24
C LYS A 91 11.67 10.28 4.45
N ALA A 92 10.37 10.42 4.65
CA ALA A 92 9.76 11.71 4.91
C ALA A 92 10.31 12.32 6.22
N ARG A 93 10.46 11.50 7.25
CA ARG A 93 11.02 11.97 8.52
C ARG A 93 12.48 12.39 8.38
N SER A 94 13.25 11.63 7.64
CA SER A 94 14.67 11.93 7.43
C SER A 94 14.89 13.15 6.56
N SER A 95 14.14 13.27 5.48
CA SER A 95 14.32 14.38 4.54
C SER A 95 13.73 15.69 5.06
N SER A 96 12.91 15.61 6.11
CA SER A 96 12.37 16.81 6.75
C SER A 96 13.23 17.24 7.92
N ALA A 97 14.47 16.82 7.93
CA ALA A 97 15.41 17.25 8.95
C ALA A 97 15.46 18.77 8.96
N PRO A 98 15.75 19.34 10.13
CA PRO A 98 15.55 20.76 10.38
C PRO A 98 16.19 21.72 9.41
N THR A 99 16.85 21.26 8.50
CA THR A 99 17.32 22.14 7.51
C THR A 99 16.38 22.36 6.44
N SER A 100 15.63 21.87 6.42
CA SER A 100 15.19 21.91 5.43
C SER A 100 14.33 22.46 4.93
N GLY A 101 14.58 22.47 5.19
CA GLY A 101 14.13 22.78 4.84
C GLY A 101 13.99 23.16 3.75
N LYS A 102 14.16 23.19 3.58
CA LYS A 102 14.13 23.55 2.81
C LYS A 102 13.99 23.40 1.85
N ILE A 103 13.95 23.27 1.93
CA ILE A 103 13.82 23.20 1.24
C ILE A 103 13.49 23.11 0.39
N ALA A 104 13.42 23.13 0.36
CA ALA A 104 13.17 22.97 -0.28
C ALA A 104 12.88 22.92 -1.14
N VAL A 105 12.73 23.00 -1.34
CA VAL A 105 12.46 22.98 -1.98
C VAL A 105 12.32 22.97 -2.45
#